data_4e46b04439296ee3e5b8f757e3adb198
#
_entry.id   4e46b04439296ee3e5b8f757e3adb198
#
_cell.length_a   1.000
_cell.length_b   1.000
_cell.length_c   1.000
_cell.angle_alpha   90.00
_cell.angle_beta   90.00
_cell.angle_gamma   90.00
#
_symmetry.space_group_name_H-M   'P 1'
#
loop_
_entity.id
_entity.type
_entity.pdbx_description
1 polymer ?
#
loop_
_entity_poly.entity_id
_entity_poly.type
_entity_poly.pdbx_seq_one_letter_code
_entity_poly.pdbx_strand_id
1 'polypeptide(L)'
;MKRVFTSIAIMATMLFASAQNQLFFKHMFEKKTSDESIVGLGYRDDWGFYKSEDGRFILIDMAILSAVEPSAGIICCNITFKGEGCKNEEEAKTILESKVKPAIESLANDKKNKSAYVAASMDSTKLEIFAYTYNTEELKKEIEKSKLVGKIGQNMNISFKNDKNWNIYQTKLFPDQWNYQKIQNQRIIEDLQAKGDVNTKLHIVSHFISFPLDKRENADNLAAKAKTWKYYVDQVEEEEGVVKVVFSKKSKTDLESITTVTNEVMNLAKEFGGEYVEWSTRVMRD
;
A
#
# COMPACT_ATOMS: atom_id res chain seq x y z
N MET A 1 3.97 -21.59 16.07
CA MET A 1 3.80 -20.77 14.86
C MET A 1 2.47 -20.01 14.92
N LYS A 2 2.33 -19.01 15.81
CA LYS A 2 1.03 -18.33 16.09
C LYS A 2 1.15 -16.80 16.15
N ARG A 3 1.99 -16.11 15.35
CA ARG A 3 2.19 -14.66 15.55
C ARG A 3 2.33 -13.80 14.29
N VAL A 4 1.84 -14.18 13.13
CA VAL A 4 1.93 -13.32 11.93
C VAL A 4 0.56 -12.88 11.39
N PHE A 5 -0.54 -13.46 11.86
CA PHE A 5 -1.88 -13.26 11.26
C PHE A 5 -2.62 -11.97 11.64
N THR A 6 -2.16 -11.21 12.63
CA THR A 6 -3.01 -10.16 13.25
C THR A 6 -2.87 -8.76 12.64
N SER A 7 -1.86 -8.48 11.83
CA SER A 7 -1.59 -7.09 11.41
C SER A 7 -2.04 -6.75 9.99
N ILE A 8 -2.17 -7.71 9.09
CA ILE A 8 -2.47 -7.45 7.67
C ILE A 8 -3.98 -7.42 7.42
N ALA A 9 -4.76 -8.27 8.09
CA ALA A 9 -6.21 -8.32 7.94
C ALA A 9 -6.91 -7.00 8.35
N ILE A 10 -6.34 -6.26 9.30
CA ILE A 10 -6.91 -4.99 9.77
C ILE A 10 -6.77 -3.87 8.73
N MET A 11 -5.73 -3.89 7.87
CA MET A 11 -5.53 -2.85 6.86
C MET A 11 -6.41 -3.01 5.62
N ALA A 12 -6.67 -4.21 5.16
CA ALA A 12 -7.50 -4.43 3.97
C ALA A 12 -8.97 -4.03 4.22
N THR A 13 -9.49 -4.30 5.41
CA THR A 13 -10.85 -3.88 5.82
C THR A 13 -11.02 -2.36 5.92
N MET A 14 -9.93 -1.61 6.09
CA MET A 14 -9.98 -0.15 6.27
C MET A 14 -10.25 0.64 4.99
N LEU A 15 -9.96 0.11 3.84
CA LEU A 15 -10.02 0.86 2.57
C LEU A 15 -11.36 0.75 1.83
N PHE A 16 -12.19 -0.23 2.13
CA PHE A 16 -13.43 -0.49 1.39
C PHE A 16 -14.72 -0.44 2.21
N ALA A 17 -14.63 -0.17 3.51
CA ALA A 17 -15.81 -0.07 4.35
C ALA A 17 -16.45 1.32 4.24
N SER A 18 -17.73 1.31 3.88
CA SER A 18 -18.65 2.46 3.86
C SER A 18 -18.68 3.24 5.20
N ALA A 19 -19.36 4.36 5.24
CA ALA A 19 -19.50 5.32 6.35
C ALA A 19 -19.54 4.78 7.81
N GLN A 20 -19.80 3.50 8.01
CA GLN A 20 -19.77 2.86 9.33
C GLN A 20 -18.37 2.73 9.93
N ASN A 21 -17.32 2.60 9.11
CA ASN A 21 -15.94 2.51 9.61
C ASN A 21 -15.34 3.86 10.01
N GLN A 22 -15.89 4.97 9.53
CA GLN A 22 -15.49 6.29 10.03
C GLN A 22 -15.79 6.49 11.53
N LEU A 23 -16.81 5.80 12.04
CA LEU A 23 -17.15 5.85 13.49
C LEU A 23 -16.18 5.05 14.37
N PHE A 24 -15.63 3.94 13.86
CA PHE A 24 -14.66 3.14 14.61
C PHE A 24 -13.33 3.89 14.79
N PHE A 25 -12.88 4.62 13.77
CA PHE A 25 -11.67 5.45 13.84
C PHE A 25 -11.83 6.66 14.76
N LYS A 26 -13.04 7.21 14.88
CA LYS A 26 -13.32 8.41 15.68
C LYS A 26 -13.00 8.24 17.18
N HIS A 27 -12.98 7.02 17.69
CA HIS A 27 -12.70 6.75 19.11
C HIS A 27 -11.24 6.39 19.44
N MET A 28 -10.38 6.16 18.45
CA MET A 28 -8.99 5.76 18.69
C MET A 28 -7.99 6.91 18.74
N PHE A 29 -8.36 8.13 18.37
CA PHE A 29 -7.42 9.24 18.30
C PHE A 29 -7.90 10.43 19.12
N GLU A 30 -7.18 10.73 20.18
CA GLU A 30 -7.31 12.01 20.88
C GLU A 30 -6.89 13.17 19.96
N LYS A 31 -7.57 14.31 20.13
CA LYS A 31 -7.39 15.52 19.34
C LYS A 31 -5.94 16.01 19.37
N LYS A 32 -5.18 15.83 18.27
CA LYS A 32 -3.83 16.37 18.15
C LYS A 32 -3.88 17.89 18.00
N THR A 33 -3.02 18.58 18.71
CA THR A 33 -2.84 20.02 18.57
C THR A 33 -1.85 20.33 17.44
N SER A 34 -1.87 21.59 16.93
CA SER A 34 -0.95 22.06 15.88
C SER A 34 0.55 22.01 16.28
N ASP A 35 0.86 21.73 17.55
CA ASP A 35 2.21 21.62 18.06
C ASP A 35 2.77 20.19 18.08
N GLU A 36 1.94 19.19 17.74
CA GLU A 36 2.34 17.79 17.70
C GLU A 36 2.78 17.36 16.30
N SER A 37 3.61 16.30 16.22
CA SER A 37 3.97 15.68 14.95
C SER A 37 2.74 15.17 14.22
N ILE A 38 2.66 15.33 12.90
CA ILE A 38 1.62 14.74 12.07
C ILE A 38 1.55 13.23 12.26
N VAL A 39 2.70 12.60 12.47
CA VAL A 39 2.84 11.15 12.62
C VAL A 39 3.00 10.79 14.09
N GLY A 40 2.21 9.81 14.56
CA GLY A 40 2.23 9.33 15.94
C GLY A 40 3.53 8.62 16.34
N LEU A 41 3.79 8.54 17.65
CA LEU A 41 4.90 7.76 18.19
C LEU A 41 4.77 6.27 17.79
N GLY A 42 5.88 5.68 17.37
CA GLY A 42 5.92 4.26 16.97
C GLY A 42 5.46 3.98 15.55
N TYR A 43 5.17 5.01 14.76
CA TYR A 43 4.89 4.86 13.34
C TYR A 43 6.07 4.17 12.64
N ARG A 44 5.72 3.23 11.75
CA ARG A 44 6.65 2.60 10.82
C ARG A 44 6.11 2.77 9.43
N ASP A 45 6.90 3.36 8.56
CA ASP A 45 6.59 3.53 7.15
C ASP A 45 6.46 2.18 6.43
N ASP A 46 5.64 2.16 5.41
CA ASP A 46 5.35 0.99 4.58
C ASP A 46 5.37 1.38 3.10
N TRP A 47 6.57 1.49 2.54
CA TRP A 47 6.75 1.92 1.17
C TRP A 47 6.40 0.84 0.15
N GLY A 48 5.56 1.21 -0.83
CA GLY A 48 5.22 0.41 -1.99
C GLY A 48 5.52 1.16 -3.28
N PHE A 49 5.87 0.41 -4.34
CA PHE A 49 6.13 0.96 -5.68
C PHE A 49 5.16 0.34 -6.69
N TYR A 50 4.57 1.17 -7.54
CA TYR A 50 3.66 0.69 -8.58
C TYR A 50 3.57 1.67 -9.76
N LYS A 51 2.99 1.20 -10.89
CA LYS A 51 2.62 2.02 -12.04
C LYS A 51 1.12 2.29 -12.01
N SER A 52 0.74 3.56 -12.00
CA SER A 52 -0.66 3.99 -12.05
C SER A 52 -1.26 3.86 -13.45
N GLU A 53 -2.59 3.91 -13.54
CA GLU A 53 -3.32 3.81 -14.82
C GLU A 53 -2.98 4.96 -15.80
N ASP A 54 -2.67 6.15 -15.28
CA ASP A 54 -2.23 7.30 -16.07
C ASP A 54 -0.75 7.24 -16.47
N GLY A 55 -0.07 6.12 -16.19
CA GLY A 55 1.28 5.81 -16.64
C GLY A 55 2.40 6.35 -15.75
N ARG A 56 2.09 7.02 -14.64
CA ARG A 56 3.10 7.45 -13.67
C ARG A 56 3.60 6.27 -12.84
N PHE A 57 4.86 6.34 -12.46
CA PHE A 57 5.45 5.45 -11.46
C PHE A 57 5.39 6.13 -10.09
N ILE A 58 4.87 5.44 -9.10
CA ILE A 58 4.60 6.00 -7.77
C ILE A 58 5.30 5.15 -6.72
N LEU A 59 6.06 5.82 -5.87
CA LEU A 59 6.58 5.30 -4.61
C LEU A 59 5.79 5.95 -3.48
N ILE A 60 5.14 5.17 -2.64
CA ILE A 60 4.20 5.66 -1.64
C ILE A 60 4.37 4.95 -0.31
N ASP A 61 4.24 5.70 0.78
CA ASP A 61 4.09 5.16 2.12
C ASP A 61 2.63 4.80 2.38
N MET A 62 2.30 3.51 2.31
CA MET A 62 0.93 3.01 2.44
C MET A 62 0.41 2.97 3.87
N ALA A 63 1.29 3.04 4.87
CA ALA A 63 0.90 2.99 6.28
C ALA A 63 0.50 4.36 6.85
N ILE A 64 0.77 5.46 6.16
CA ILE A 64 0.63 6.81 6.72
C ILE A 64 -0.80 7.11 7.22
N LEU A 65 -1.84 6.66 6.54
CA LEU A 65 -3.23 6.91 6.97
C LEU A 65 -3.58 6.22 8.30
N SER A 66 -2.89 5.15 8.67
CA SER A 66 -3.09 4.49 9.97
C SER A 66 -2.45 5.25 11.13
N ALA A 67 -1.54 6.16 10.83
CA ALA A 67 -0.76 6.92 11.81
C ALA A 67 -1.20 8.38 11.96
N VAL A 68 -2.07 8.86 11.07
CA VAL A 68 -2.53 10.26 11.06
C VAL A 68 -4.05 10.32 11.11
N GLU A 69 -4.56 11.34 11.80
CA GLU A 69 -5.97 11.69 11.71
C GLU A 69 -6.14 12.71 10.57
N PRO A 70 -6.95 12.43 9.54
CA PRO A 70 -7.26 13.40 8.51
C PRO A 70 -8.01 14.58 9.12
N SER A 71 -7.29 15.63 9.53
CA SER A 71 -7.88 16.80 10.17
C SER A 71 -8.15 17.93 9.16
N ALA A 72 -9.12 18.79 9.49
CA ALA A 72 -9.35 20.02 8.75
C ALA A 72 -8.12 20.94 8.87
N GLY A 73 -7.60 21.44 7.75
CA GLY A 73 -6.48 22.38 7.72
C GLY A 73 -5.13 21.79 7.29
N ILE A 74 -5.04 20.51 7.01
CA ILE A 74 -3.83 19.90 6.43
C ILE A 74 -3.61 20.39 5.00
N ILE A 75 -2.40 20.76 4.70
CA ILE A 75 -1.96 21.28 3.43
C ILE A 75 -1.03 20.27 2.76
N CYS A 76 -1.39 19.88 1.54
CA CYS A 76 -0.52 19.08 0.68
C CYS A 76 0.50 20.02 0.02
N CYS A 77 1.78 19.71 0.21
CA CYS A 77 2.91 20.29 -0.49
C CYS A 77 3.28 19.38 -1.66
N ASN A 78 3.38 19.95 -2.86
CA ASN A 78 3.93 19.27 -4.02
C ASN A 78 5.25 19.96 -4.42
N ILE A 79 6.33 19.20 -4.41
CA ILE A 79 7.66 19.60 -4.86
C ILE A 79 7.88 18.98 -6.22
N THR A 80 7.87 19.79 -7.28
CA THR A 80 8.00 19.31 -8.67
C THR A 80 9.39 19.64 -9.20
N PHE A 81 10.06 18.65 -9.80
CA PHE A 81 11.30 18.78 -10.56
C PHE A 81 11.01 18.55 -12.04
N LYS A 82 10.96 19.62 -12.83
CA LYS A 82 10.76 19.57 -14.28
C LYS A 82 12.03 19.12 -14.99
N GLY A 83 11.89 18.24 -15.99
CA GLY A 83 13.01 17.67 -16.73
C GLY A 83 13.64 16.45 -16.07
N GLU A 84 13.21 16.11 -14.86
CA GLU A 84 13.64 14.90 -14.13
C GLU A 84 12.63 13.78 -14.36
N GLY A 85 12.58 13.25 -15.60
CA GLY A 85 11.70 12.16 -15.99
C GLY A 85 12.44 10.81 -16.07
N CYS A 86 11.69 9.75 -16.36
CA CYS A 86 12.22 8.40 -16.58
C CYS A 86 11.74 7.81 -17.89
N LYS A 87 12.48 6.83 -18.42
CA LYS A 87 12.15 6.16 -19.69
C LYS A 87 11.29 4.91 -19.49
N ASN A 88 11.45 4.24 -18.37
CA ASN A 88 10.78 2.98 -18.08
C ASN A 88 10.66 2.73 -16.57
N GLU A 89 10.02 1.62 -16.20
CA GLU A 89 9.74 1.22 -14.82
C GLU A 89 11.00 0.96 -14.00
N GLU A 90 12.01 0.31 -14.58
CA GLU A 90 13.27 -0.01 -13.90
C GLU A 90 14.05 1.25 -13.53
N GLU A 91 14.15 2.21 -14.48
CA GLU A 91 14.77 3.50 -14.23
C GLU A 91 14.01 4.29 -13.16
N ALA A 92 12.66 4.33 -13.26
CA ALA A 92 11.82 4.98 -12.26
C ALA A 92 12.01 4.39 -10.88
N LYS A 93 11.96 3.06 -10.75
CA LYS A 93 12.17 2.35 -9.49
C LYS A 93 13.53 2.69 -8.90
N THR A 94 14.59 2.60 -9.71
CA THR A 94 15.95 2.92 -9.28
C THR A 94 16.06 4.36 -8.77
N ILE A 95 15.51 5.34 -9.49
CA ILE A 95 15.58 6.76 -9.08
C ILE A 95 14.77 6.98 -7.80
N LEU A 96 13.53 6.48 -7.75
CA LEU A 96 12.64 6.70 -6.61
C LEU A 96 13.14 6.02 -5.33
N GLU A 97 13.61 4.78 -5.40
CA GLU A 97 14.08 4.04 -4.23
C GLU A 97 15.49 4.43 -3.78
N SER A 98 16.44 4.61 -4.72
CA SER A 98 17.85 4.84 -4.35
C SER A 98 18.26 6.30 -4.21
N LYS A 99 17.53 7.23 -4.82
CA LYS A 99 17.86 8.66 -4.82
C LYS A 99 16.82 9.50 -4.08
N VAL A 100 15.54 9.29 -4.38
CA VAL A 100 14.46 10.14 -3.85
C VAL A 100 14.08 9.74 -2.43
N LYS A 101 13.84 8.46 -2.17
CA LYS A 101 13.47 7.97 -0.83
C LYS A 101 14.50 8.34 0.24
N PRO A 102 15.81 8.12 0.08
CA PRO A 102 16.80 8.57 1.07
C PRO A 102 16.83 10.08 1.29
N ALA A 103 16.55 10.87 0.24
CA ALA A 103 16.48 12.32 0.38
C ALA A 103 15.25 12.76 1.20
N ILE A 104 14.11 12.10 1.01
CA ILE A 104 12.88 12.27 1.79
C ILE A 104 13.10 11.87 3.26
N GLU A 105 13.70 10.71 3.50
CA GLU A 105 13.99 10.20 4.85
C GLU A 105 14.92 11.14 5.61
N SER A 106 15.90 11.73 4.92
CA SER A 106 16.79 12.74 5.50
C SER A 106 16.07 14.01 5.95
N LEU A 107 14.96 14.38 5.27
CA LEU A 107 14.13 15.52 5.65
C LEU A 107 13.18 15.14 6.79
N ALA A 108 12.59 13.94 6.74
CA ALA A 108 11.64 13.47 7.74
C ALA A 108 12.28 13.20 9.11
N ASN A 109 13.60 12.92 9.16
CA ASN A 109 14.34 12.67 10.39
C ASN A 109 14.65 13.92 11.22
N ASP A 110 14.36 15.13 10.72
CA ASP A 110 14.42 16.32 11.55
C ASP A 110 13.22 16.32 12.52
N LYS A 111 13.49 16.03 13.79
CA LYS A 111 12.48 15.92 14.88
C LYS A 111 11.63 17.18 15.10
N LYS A 112 11.99 18.29 14.49
CA LYS A 112 11.22 19.54 14.49
C LYS A 112 10.19 19.58 13.35
N ASN A 113 10.26 18.60 12.44
CA ASN A 113 9.45 18.60 11.24
C ASN A 113 8.03 18.16 11.57
N LYS A 114 7.10 19.09 11.49
CA LYS A 114 5.64 18.87 11.58
C LYS A 114 5.04 18.43 10.25
N SER A 115 5.86 17.89 9.37
CA SER A 115 5.48 17.48 8.01
C SER A 115 5.67 15.98 7.84
N ALA A 116 4.81 15.36 7.05
CA ALA A 116 4.90 13.96 6.66
C ALA A 116 5.11 13.87 5.14
N TYR A 117 6.22 13.32 4.71
CA TYR A 117 6.45 12.97 3.32
C TYR A 117 5.79 11.63 3.04
N VAL A 118 4.93 11.59 2.03
CA VAL A 118 4.01 10.45 1.84
C VAL A 118 4.19 9.72 0.54
N ALA A 119 4.69 10.38 -0.48
CA ALA A 119 4.89 9.74 -1.79
C ALA A 119 5.87 10.53 -2.66
N ALA A 120 6.38 9.86 -3.68
CA ALA A 120 6.97 10.49 -4.86
C ALA A 120 6.37 9.86 -6.12
N SER A 121 6.18 10.64 -7.17
CA SER A 121 5.72 10.15 -8.47
C SER A 121 6.62 10.64 -9.58
N MET A 122 6.72 9.85 -10.65
CA MET A 122 7.58 10.13 -11.78
C MET A 122 6.90 9.74 -13.09
N ASP A 123 7.00 10.58 -14.10
CA ASP A 123 6.66 10.27 -15.50
C ASP A 123 7.86 10.53 -16.41
N SER A 124 7.66 10.59 -17.73
CA SER A 124 8.73 10.86 -18.70
C SER A 124 9.28 12.30 -18.67
N THR A 125 8.64 13.22 -17.94
CA THR A 125 8.92 14.66 -18.01
C THR A 125 9.28 15.30 -16.67
N LYS A 126 8.82 14.71 -15.57
CA LYS A 126 8.96 15.30 -14.22
C LYS A 126 8.97 14.25 -13.12
N LEU A 127 9.52 14.69 -11.99
CA LEU A 127 9.43 14.02 -10.71
C LEU A 127 8.66 14.94 -9.75
N GLU A 128 7.77 14.38 -8.94
CA GLU A 128 7.00 15.08 -7.93
C GLU A 128 7.16 14.39 -6.58
N ILE A 129 7.35 15.17 -5.51
CA ILE A 129 7.38 14.67 -4.12
C ILE A 129 6.21 15.30 -3.39
N PHE A 130 5.48 14.50 -2.61
CA PHE A 130 4.31 14.90 -1.88
C PHE A 130 4.55 14.83 -0.37
N ALA A 131 4.21 15.92 0.32
CA ALA A 131 4.26 16.00 1.77
C ALA A 131 3.00 16.67 2.30
N TYR A 132 2.64 16.35 3.55
CA TYR A 132 1.57 17.03 4.27
C TYR A 132 2.14 17.83 5.43
N THR A 133 1.61 19.02 5.69
CA THR A 133 2.08 19.92 6.73
C THR A 133 0.96 20.76 7.31
N TYR A 134 1.14 21.20 8.56
CA TYR A 134 0.36 22.27 9.18
C TYR A 134 1.03 23.64 8.99
N ASN A 135 2.34 23.67 8.66
CA ASN A 135 3.13 24.90 8.58
C ASN A 135 3.89 24.98 7.25
N THR A 136 3.31 25.69 6.28
CA THR A 136 3.88 25.84 4.94
C THR A 136 5.19 26.60 4.92
N GLU A 137 5.33 27.62 5.77
CA GLU A 137 6.54 28.46 5.81
C GLU A 137 7.74 27.69 6.38
N GLU A 138 7.51 26.87 7.40
CA GLU A 138 8.55 26.03 7.98
C GLU A 138 8.98 24.96 6.99
N LEU A 139 8.03 24.23 6.40
CA LEU A 139 8.32 23.21 5.39
C LEU A 139 9.08 23.78 4.20
N LYS A 140 8.68 24.96 3.69
CA LYS A 140 9.37 25.61 2.57
C LYS A 140 10.83 25.91 2.92
N LYS A 141 11.10 26.48 4.10
CA LYS A 141 12.46 26.75 4.57
C LYS A 141 13.30 25.48 4.70
N GLU A 142 12.72 24.39 5.16
CA GLU A 142 13.40 23.09 5.26
C GLU A 142 13.75 22.55 3.88
N ILE A 143 12.80 22.56 2.95
CA ILE A 143 13.04 22.12 1.57
C ILE A 143 14.17 22.93 0.93
N GLU A 144 14.17 24.26 1.08
CA GLU A 144 15.21 25.13 0.56
C GLU A 144 16.59 24.86 1.16
N LYS A 145 16.65 24.55 2.48
CA LYS A 145 17.88 24.20 3.18
C LYS A 145 18.43 22.81 2.86
N SER A 146 17.55 21.89 2.46
CA SER A 146 17.85 20.46 2.30
C SER A 146 18.77 20.12 1.13
N LYS A 147 19.01 21.09 0.24
CA LYS A 147 19.78 20.90 -1.01
C LYS A 147 19.18 19.82 -1.93
N LEU A 148 17.86 19.63 -1.92
CA LEU A 148 17.17 18.78 -2.90
C LEU A 148 17.50 19.21 -4.33
N VAL A 149 17.60 20.53 -4.57
CA VAL A 149 18.26 21.08 -5.76
C VAL A 149 19.72 20.63 -5.75
N GLY A 150 20.15 19.99 -6.81
CA GLY A 150 21.46 19.36 -6.93
C GLY A 150 21.54 17.90 -6.49
N LYS A 151 20.71 17.47 -5.53
CA LYS A 151 20.59 16.04 -5.20
C LYS A 151 19.64 15.31 -6.12
N ILE A 152 18.50 15.92 -6.43
CA ILE A 152 17.43 15.33 -7.25
C ILE A 152 17.39 15.94 -8.64
N GLY A 153 17.33 17.26 -8.74
CA GLY A 153 17.26 18.00 -10.01
C GLY A 153 17.46 19.48 -9.82
N GLN A 154 17.49 20.26 -10.91
CA GLN A 154 17.77 21.69 -10.89
C GLN A 154 16.50 22.56 -10.89
N ASN A 155 15.46 22.15 -11.61
CA ASN A 155 14.26 22.96 -11.86
C ASN A 155 13.17 22.63 -10.83
N MET A 156 13.39 23.04 -9.58
CA MET A 156 12.45 22.77 -8.48
C MET A 156 11.37 23.85 -8.40
N ASN A 157 10.13 23.43 -8.26
CA ASN A 157 9.00 24.29 -7.92
C ASN A 157 8.25 23.72 -6.72
N ILE A 158 7.83 24.56 -5.78
CA ILE A 158 7.07 24.17 -4.59
C ILE A 158 5.69 24.79 -4.68
N SER A 159 4.64 24.00 -4.51
CA SER A 159 3.25 24.46 -4.46
C SER A 159 2.53 23.86 -3.26
N PHE A 160 1.57 24.61 -2.72
CA PHE A 160 0.76 24.22 -1.58
C PHE A 160 -0.71 24.22 -1.94
N LYS A 161 -1.44 23.22 -1.50
CA LYS A 161 -2.87 23.08 -1.71
C LYS A 161 -3.54 22.60 -0.44
N ASN A 162 -4.62 23.25 -0.03
CA ASN A 162 -5.48 22.72 1.03
C ASN A 162 -6.07 21.39 0.57
N ASP A 163 -5.82 20.34 1.31
CA ASP A 163 -6.25 18.98 0.99
C ASP A 163 -6.89 18.33 2.21
N LYS A 164 -8.11 18.77 2.51
CA LYS A 164 -8.91 18.18 3.58
C LYS A 164 -9.12 16.70 3.34
N ASN A 165 -9.04 15.93 4.41
CA ASN A 165 -9.21 14.47 4.39
C ASN A 165 -8.19 13.72 3.52
N TRP A 166 -7.06 14.34 3.19
CA TRP A 166 -6.00 13.67 2.40
C TRP A 166 -6.48 13.16 1.04
N ASN A 167 -7.35 13.92 0.39
CA ASN A 167 -8.00 13.49 -0.85
C ASN A 167 -6.98 13.23 -1.99
N ILE A 168 -5.92 14.04 -2.10
CA ILE A 168 -4.87 13.83 -3.11
C ILE A 168 -4.17 12.49 -2.84
N TYR A 169 -3.81 12.22 -1.59
CA TYR A 169 -3.20 10.95 -1.22
C TYR A 169 -4.11 9.76 -1.56
N GLN A 170 -5.38 9.82 -1.13
CA GLN A 170 -6.31 8.71 -1.29
C GLN A 170 -6.74 8.45 -2.73
N THR A 171 -6.89 9.51 -3.55
CA THR A 171 -7.47 9.36 -4.90
C THR A 171 -6.47 9.43 -6.04
N LYS A 172 -5.25 9.97 -5.80
CA LYS A 172 -4.24 10.17 -6.85
C LYS A 172 -2.94 9.43 -6.60
N LEU A 173 -2.65 9.07 -5.34
CA LEU A 173 -1.38 8.49 -4.96
C LEU A 173 -1.54 7.07 -4.41
N PHE A 174 -2.65 6.76 -3.72
CA PHE A 174 -2.86 5.43 -3.17
C PHE A 174 -3.17 4.43 -4.30
N PRO A 175 -2.56 3.23 -4.30
CA PRO A 175 -2.80 2.24 -5.32
C PRO A 175 -4.25 1.74 -5.29
N ASP A 176 -4.80 1.43 -6.46
CA ASP A 176 -6.02 0.66 -6.55
C ASP A 176 -5.83 -0.76 -5.98
N GLN A 177 -6.92 -1.52 -5.86
CA GLN A 177 -6.87 -2.85 -5.26
C GLN A 177 -5.92 -3.81 -6.00
N TRP A 178 -5.75 -3.66 -7.32
CA TRP A 178 -4.89 -4.53 -8.13
C TRP A 178 -3.42 -4.22 -7.94
N ASN A 179 -3.07 -2.93 -7.99
CA ASN A 179 -1.72 -2.46 -7.71
C ASN A 179 -1.32 -2.72 -6.25
N TYR A 180 -2.26 -2.52 -5.31
CA TYR A 180 -2.05 -2.88 -3.91
C TYR A 180 -1.70 -4.37 -3.76
N GLN A 181 -2.52 -5.26 -4.36
CA GLN A 181 -2.25 -6.71 -4.32
C GLN A 181 -0.93 -7.09 -4.99
N LYS A 182 -0.59 -6.44 -6.12
CA LYS A 182 0.70 -6.66 -6.79
C LYS A 182 1.89 -6.30 -5.87
N ILE A 183 1.80 -5.21 -5.11
CA ILE A 183 2.80 -4.84 -4.10
C ILE A 183 2.88 -5.91 -3.00
N GLN A 184 1.75 -6.40 -2.48
CA GLN A 184 1.76 -7.47 -1.48
C GLN A 184 2.35 -8.78 -2.04
N ASN A 185 2.01 -9.14 -3.27
CA ASN A 185 2.59 -10.30 -3.94
C ASN A 185 4.12 -10.21 -4.03
N GLN A 186 4.65 -9.05 -4.43
CA GLN A 186 6.09 -8.82 -4.52
C GLN A 186 6.78 -9.03 -3.16
N ARG A 187 6.20 -8.52 -2.08
CA ARG A 187 6.74 -8.69 -0.71
C ARG A 187 6.78 -10.13 -0.26
N ILE A 188 5.70 -10.88 -0.50
CA ILE A 188 5.65 -12.30 -0.16
C ILE A 188 6.72 -13.07 -0.96
N ILE A 189 6.88 -12.75 -2.25
CA ILE A 189 7.91 -13.36 -3.10
C ILE A 189 9.31 -13.06 -2.55
N GLU A 190 9.60 -11.81 -2.21
CA GLU A 190 10.89 -11.40 -1.64
C GLU A 190 11.18 -12.11 -0.32
N ASP A 191 10.19 -12.25 0.56
CA ASP A 191 10.32 -13.02 1.82
C ASP A 191 10.56 -14.52 1.56
N LEU A 192 9.87 -15.11 0.59
CA LEU A 192 10.09 -16.49 0.18
C LEU A 192 11.50 -16.69 -0.40
N GLN A 193 11.94 -15.81 -1.29
CA GLN A 193 13.28 -15.85 -1.88
C GLN A 193 14.38 -15.68 -0.83
N ALA A 194 14.18 -14.79 0.14
CA ALA A 194 15.11 -14.64 1.28
C ALA A 194 15.23 -15.92 2.12
N LYS A 195 14.21 -16.80 2.09
CA LYS A 195 14.20 -18.12 2.72
C LYS A 195 14.70 -19.25 1.82
N GLY A 196 15.17 -18.90 0.62
CA GLY A 196 15.73 -19.85 -0.36
C GLY A 196 14.69 -20.49 -1.27
N ASP A 197 13.57 -19.83 -1.52
CA ASP A 197 12.53 -20.30 -2.45
C ASP A 197 12.95 -20.18 -3.91
N VAL A 198 12.52 -21.16 -4.71
CA VAL A 198 12.68 -21.17 -6.16
C VAL A 198 11.32 -20.87 -6.82
N ASN A 199 11.04 -19.60 -7.07
CA ASN A 199 9.75 -19.09 -7.53
C ASN A 199 9.28 -19.63 -8.90
N THR A 200 10.18 -20.23 -9.68
CA THR A 200 9.86 -20.87 -10.97
C THR A 200 9.33 -22.30 -10.83
N LYS A 201 9.46 -22.91 -9.64
CA LYS A 201 8.86 -24.21 -9.33
C LYS A 201 7.36 -24.09 -9.11
N LEU A 202 6.65 -25.20 -9.26
CA LEU A 202 5.23 -25.27 -8.95
C LEU A 202 5.03 -25.44 -7.44
N HIS A 203 4.33 -24.47 -6.84
CA HIS A 203 3.92 -24.46 -5.45
C HIS A 203 2.46 -24.84 -5.30
N ILE A 204 2.07 -25.35 -4.14
CA ILE A 204 0.67 -25.36 -3.72
C ILE A 204 0.42 -24.00 -3.05
N VAL A 205 -0.27 -23.11 -3.75
CA VAL A 205 -0.60 -21.77 -3.28
C VAL A 205 -1.99 -21.80 -2.68
N SER A 206 -2.10 -21.48 -1.39
CA SER A 206 -3.36 -21.37 -0.66
C SER A 206 -3.81 -19.91 -0.64
N HIS A 207 -5.07 -19.67 -0.97
CA HIS A 207 -5.72 -18.37 -0.99
C HIS A 207 -6.74 -18.28 0.14
N PHE A 208 -6.77 -17.15 0.83
CA PHE A 208 -7.61 -16.89 1.98
C PHE A 208 -8.63 -15.82 1.64
N ILE A 209 -9.90 -16.12 1.85
CA ILE A 209 -11.02 -15.21 1.60
C ILE A 209 -11.86 -15.13 2.88
N SER A 210 -12.34 -13.94 3.22
CA SER A 210 -13.22 -13.72 4.36
C SER A 210 -14.60 -13.25 3.91
N PHE A 211 -15.63 -13.62 4.67
CA PHE A 211 -16.99 -13.16 4.51
C PHE A 211 -17.58 -12.76 5.87
N PRO A 212 -18.47 -11.76 5.92
CA PRO A 212 -19.32 -11.56 7.09
C PRO A 212 -20.12 -12.81 7.43
N LEU A 213 -20.43 -13.04 8.71
CA LEU A 213 -21.16 -14.25 9.16
C LEU A 213 -22.52 -14.44 8.48
N ASP A 214 -23.23 -13.34 8.20
CA ASP A 214 -24.53 -13.34 7.51
C ASP A 214 -24.43 -13.74 6.03
N LYS A 215 -23.22 -13.88 5.49
CA LYS A 215 -22.94 -14.32 4.12
C LYS A 215 -22.37 -15.73 4.02
N ARG A 216 -22.68 -16.60 4.97
CA ARG A 216 -22.21 -18.00 4.96
C ARG A 216 -22.57 -18.74 3.67
N GLU A 217 -23.80 -18.58 3.18
CA GLU A 217 -24.23 -19.20 1.93
C GLU A 217 -23.40 -18.74 0.72
N ASN A 218 -23.02 -17.47 0.68
CA ASN A 218 -22.16 -16.94 -0.37
C ASN A 218 -20.76 -17.57 -0.31
N ALA A 219 -20.22 -17.78 0.89
CA ALA A 219 -18.94 -18.45 1.09
C ALA A 219 -18.98 -19.91 0.58
N ASP A 220 -20.05 -20.65 0.87
CA ASP A 220 -20.25 -22.02 0.39
C ASP A 220 -20.38 -22.05 -1.15
N ASN A 221 -21.11 -21.09 -1.72
CA ASN A 221 -21.24 -20.93 -3.19
C ASN A 221 -19.90 -20.59 -3.86
N LEU A 222 -19.09 -19.70 -3.26
CA LEU A 222 -17.73 -19.43 -3.73
C LEU A 222 -16.87 -20.70 -3.71
N ALA A 223 -16.92 -21.48 -2.61
CA ALA A 223 -16.18 -22.72 -2.50
C ALA A 223 -16.60 -23.74 -3.56
N ALA A 224 -17.91 -23.84 -3.85
CA ALA A 224 -18.43 -24.68 -4.92
C ALA A 224 -17.92 -24.23 -6.31
N LYS A 225 -17.92 -22.92 -6.57
CA LYS A 225 -17.42 -22.33 -7.80
C LYS A 225 -15.92 -22.56 -7.98
N ALA A 226 -15.12 -22.39 -6.92
CA ALA A 226 -13.68 -22.64 -6.92
C ALA A 226 -13.33 -24.07 -7.36
N LYS A 227 -14.11 -25.07 -6.92
CA LYS A 227 -13.96 -26.47 -7.38
C LYS A 227 -14.14 -26.60 -8.90
N THR A 228 -15.07 -25.86 -9.51
CA THR A 228 -15.24 -25.90 -10.97
C THR A 228 -14.05 -25.30 -11.72
N TRP A 229 -13.27 -24.42 -11.08
CA TRP A 229 -12.03 -23.82 -11.60
C TRP A 229 -10.78 -24.62 -11.22
N LYS A 230 -10.98 -25.85 -10.74
CA LYS A 230 -9.92 -26.81 -10.37
C LYS A 230 -9.06 -26.36 -9.16
N TYR A 231 -9.66 -25.57 -8.25
CA TYR A 231 -9.08 -25.35 -6.94
C TYR A 231 -9.47 -26.50 -6.00
N TYR A 232 -8.58 -26.84 -5.09
CA TYR A 232 -8.89 -27.69 -3.94
C TYR A 232 -9.42 -26.78 -2.84
N VAL A 233 -10.65 -27.06 -2.38
CA VAL A 233 -11.21 -26.35 -1.22
C VAL A 233 -10.72 -27.06 0.03
N ASP A 234 -9.87 -26.37 0.78
CA ASP A 234 -9.20 -26.88 1.97
C ASP A 234 -10.11 -26.68 3.20
N GLN A 235 -10.84 -25.55 3.27
CA GLN A 235 -11.57 -25.16 4.47
C GLN A 235 -12.71 -24.17 4.16
N VAL A 236 -13.83 -24.32 4.84
CA VAL A 236 -14.91 -23.32 4.96
C VAL A 236 -15.39 -23.35 6.40
N GLU A 237 -14.96 -22.41 7.22
CA GLU A 237 -15.24 -22.41 8.65
C GLU A 237 -15.54 -21.02 9.21
N GLU A 238 -16.17 -20.98 10.36
CA GLU A 238 -16.41 -19.76 11.12
C GLU A 238 -15.30 -19.60 12.16
N GLU A 239 -14.56 -18.49 12.08
CA GLU A 239 -13.51 -18.17 13.02
C GLU A 239 -13.46 -16.65 13.26
N GLU A 240 -13.34 -16.24 14.53
CA GLU A 240 -13.20 -14.82 14.92
C GLU A 240 -14.28 -13.88 14.38
N GLY A 241 -15.52 -14.36 14.21
CA GLY A 241 -16.65 -13.54 13.78
C GLY A 241 -16.76 -13.34 12.26
N VAL A 242 -16.02 -14.12 11.47
CA VAL A 242 -16.10 -14.16 10.01
C VAL A 242 -16.18 -15.59 9.51
N VAL A 243 -16.66 -15.78 8.28
CA VAL A 243 -16.55 -17.06 7.57
C VAL A 243 -15.27 -17.02 6.73
N LYS A 244 -14.32 -17.91 7.02
CA LYS A 244 -13.08 -18.09 6.26
C LYS A 244 -13.24 -19.17 5.21
N VAL A 245 -12.86 -18.87 3.99
CA VAL A 245 -12.76 -19.84 2.89
C VAL A 245 -11.30 -19.94 2.49
N VAL A 246 -10.76 -21.15 2.50
CA VAL A 246 -9.40 -21.45 2.05
C VAL A 246 -9.48 -22.46 0.92
N PHE A 247 -8.84 -22.12 -0.19
CA PHE A 247 -8.66 -23.06 -1.28
C PHE A 247 -7.31 -22.89 -1.96
N SER A 248 -6.80 -23.96 -2.55
CA SER A 248 -5.45 -24.01 -3.10
C SER A 248 -5.40 -24.49 -4.54
N LYS A 249 -4.36 -24.08 -5.24
CA LYS A 249 -4.06 -24.48 -6.62
C LYS A 249 -2.54 -24.55 -6.81
N LYS A 250 -2.09 -25.41 -7.71
CA LYS A 250 -0.68 -25.40 -8.14
C LYS A 250 -0.41 -24.20 -9.04
N SER A 251 0.57 -23.37 -8.66
CA SER A 251 1.03 -22.22 -9.41
C SER A 251 2.52 -21.98 -9.22
N LYS A 252 3.15 -21.27 -10.15
CA LYS A 252 4.44 -20.62 -9.90
C LYS A 252 4.22 -19.41 -9.01
N THR A 253 5.28 -19.01 -8.30
CA THR A 253 5.28 -17.82 -7.44
C THR A 253 6.13 -16.68 -8.00
N ASP A 254 6.47 -16.70 -9.31
CA ASP A 254 6.95 -15.50 -9.98
C ASP A 254 5.84 -14.42 -10.02
N LEU A 255 6.24 -13.15 -10.08
CA LEU A 255 5.30 -12.03 -9.91
C LEU A 255 4.16 -12.04 -10.93
N GLU A 256 4.42 -12.40 -12.17
CA GLU A 256 3.41 -12.43 -13.23
C GLU A 256 2.38 -13.54 -12.98
N SER A 257 2.87 -14.75 -12.72
CA SER A 257 2.02 -15.92 -12.46
C SER A 257 1.14 -15.72 -11.23
N ILE A 258 1.74 -15.30 -10.11
CA ILE A 258 0.98 -15.14 -8.87
C ILE A 258 0.01 -13.95 -8.94
N THR A 259 0.37 -12.85 -9.63
CA THR A 259 -0.53 -11.72 -9.80
C THR A 259 -1.75 -12.09 -10.66
N THR A 260 -1.56 -12.89 -11.69
CA THR A 260 -2.67 -13.43 -12.50
C THR A 260 -3.63 -14.24 -11.64
N VAL A 261 -3.11 -15.17 -10.83
CA VAL A 261 -3.94 -16.03 -9.98
C VAL A 261 -4.61 -15.23 -8.86
N THR A 262 -3.91 -14.33 -8.20
CA THR A 262 -4.52 -13.49 -7.14
C THR A 262 -5.61 -12.59 -7.69
N ASN A 263 -5.44 -12.02 -8.88
CA ASN A 263 -6.48 -11.22 -9.54
C ASN A 263 -7.73 -12.07 -9.89
N GLU A 264 -7.53 -13.31 -10.38
CA GLU A 264 -8.61 -14.27 -10.62
C GLU A 264 -9.41 -14.52 -9.32
N VAL A 265 -8.71 -14.78 -8.22
CA VAL A 265 -9.33 -15.06 -6.93
C VAL A 265 -10.01 -13.83 -6.33
N MET A 266 -9.40 -12.65 -6.44
CA MET A 266 -9.99 -11.39 -6.00
C MET A 266 -11.32 -11.09 -6.71
N ASN A 267 -11.37 -11.30 -8.04
CA ASN A 267 -12.60 -11.15 -8.81
C ASN A 267 -13.67 -12.14 -8.36
N LEU A 268 -13.28 -13.40 -8.15
CA LEU A 268 -14.18 -14.43 -7.68
C LEU A 268 -14.72 -14.10 -6.26
N ALA A 269 -13.85 -13.68 -5.34
CA ALA A 269 -14.26 -13.27 -4.00
C ALA A 269 -15.30 -12.12 -4.06
N LYS A 270 -15.02 -11.10 -4.88
CA LYS A 270 -15.90 -9.95 -5.08
C LYS A 270 -17.24 -10.32 -5.68
N GLU A 271 -17.29 -11.24 -6.65
CA GLU A 271 -18.54 -11.75 -7.26
C GLU A 271 -19.48 -12.32 -6.21
N PHE A 272 -18.96 -13.03 -5.20
CA PHE A 272 -19.72 -13.60 -4.11
C PHE A 272 -19.84 -12.69 -2.88
N GLY A 273 -19.29 -11.46 -2.93
CA GLY A 273 -19.36 -10.49 -1.83
C GLY A 273 -18.45 -10.83 -0.66
N GLY A 274 -17.38 -11.57 -0.90
CA GLY A 274 -16.29 -11.83 0.01
C GLY A 274 -15.14 -10.88 -0.22
N GLU A 275 -14.17 -10.90 0.69
CA GLU A 275 -12.94 -10.12 0.65
C GLU A 275 -11.74 -11.07 0.54
N TYR A 276 -10.87 -10.82 -0.46
CA TYR A 276 -9.60 -11.52 -0.57
C TYR A 276 -8.63 -11.00 0.48
N VAL A 277 -8.06 -11.90 1.27
CA VAL A 277 -7.18 -11.54 2.38
C VAL A 277 -5.72 -11.60 1.94
N GLU A 278 -5.25 -12.82 1.59
CA GLU A 278 -3.86 -13.06 1.23
C GLU A 278 -3.67 -14.43 0.56
N TRP A 279 -2.44 -14.74 0.21
CA TRP A 279 -2.03 -16.09 -0.17
C TRP A 279 -0.81 -16.54 0.62
N SER A 280 -0.63 -17.84 0.71
CA SER A 280 0.57 -18.40 1.30
C SER A 280 1.02 -19.67 0.57
N THR A 281 2.28 -20.04 0.76
CA THR A 281 2.83 -21.29 0.26
C THR A 281 4.00 -21.74 1.11
N ARG A 282 4.47 -22.96 0.86
CA ARG A 282 5.72 -23.48 1.45
C ARG A 282 6.89 -23.14 0.56
N VAL A 283 8.04 -22.89 1.18
CA VAL A 283 9.32 -22.69 0.48
C VAL A 283 9.70 -23.97 -0.26
N MET A 284 9.97 -23.85 -1.55
CA MET A 284 10.45 -24.91 -2.42
C MET A 284 11.93 -24.68 -2.74
N ARG A 285 12.79 -25.52 -2.18
CA ARG A 285 14.25 -25.47 -2.41
C ARG A 285 14.67 -26.43 -3.53
N ASP A 286 15.88 -26.22 -4.06
CA ASP A 286 16.49 -27.17 -5.01
C ASP A 286 16.77 -28.54 -4.40
#